data_5edff189dac5504c505624e54042ffef
#
_entry.id   5edff189dac5504c505624e54042ffef
#
_cell.length_a   1.000
_cell.length_b   1.000
_cell.length_c   1.000
_cell.angle_alpha   90.00
_cell.angle_beta   90.00
_cell.angle_gamma   90.00
#
_symmetry.space_group_name_H-M   'P 1'
#
loop_
_entity.id
_entity.type
_entity.pdbx_description
1 polymer ?
#
loop_
_entity_poly.entity_id
_entity_poly.type
_entity_poly.pdbx_seq_one_letter_code
_entity_poly.pdbx_strand_id
1 'polypeptide(L)'
;MKKIDVCLSPDLIHLYDLSAVAVVVVDIFRATSCMVTAFASGAAEIVPVEEVELCQEYGARGYLTAAERNGITPVGFDFDNSPFSYQVEKVKGAKICVTTTNGTVAIRRSSTAPAVYVGAFLNISRIASALKEWNGNALVVCAGWKGKPNLEDTLFAGALIDALTGEYEVADDAALMAWKQYNVASNDLLTAVKNSSHVNRLLGLGIEKDIAFCLEFDRYSVLPKLEGDALRLV
;
A
#
# COMPACT_ATOMS: atom_id res chain seq x y z
N MET A 1 7.97 -9.72 23.71
CA MET A 1 7.02 -9.82 22.58
C MET A 1 7.55 -8.95 21.45
N LYS A 2 7.27 -9.26 20.20
CA LYS A 2 7.60 -8.40 19.05
C LYS A 2 6.80 -7.11 19.13
N LYS A 3 7.31 -6.01 18.56
CA LYS A 3 6.63 -4.70 18.58
C LYS A 3 6.22 -4.27 17.19
N ILE A 4 5.09 -3.58 17.08
CA ILE A 4 4.60 -2.97 15.85
C ILE A 4 4.40 -1.47 16.02
N ASP A 5 5.03 -0.71 15.14
CA ASP A 5 4.95 0.74 15.04
C ASP A 5 4.15 1.20 13.82
N VAL A 6 3.72 2.45 13.81
CA VAL A 6 3.05 3.08 12.67
C VAL A 6 3.68 4.42 12.31
N CYS A 7 4.26 4.50 11.14
CA CYS A 7 4.72 5.74 10.52
C CYS A 7 3.58 6.33 9.68
N LEU A 8 2.94 7.39 10.16
CA LEU A 8 1.74 7.96 9.54
C LEU A 8 1.99 8.74 8.22
N SER A 9 3.25 8.95 7.85
CA SER A 9 3.65 9.60 6.59
C SER A 9 5.09 9.23 6.25
N PRO A 10 5.46 9.02 4.96
CA PRO A 10 6.83 8.75 4.56
C PRO A 10 7.81 9.87 4.94
N ASP A 11 7.32 11.08 5.18
CA ASP A 11 8.15 12.21 5.63
C ASP A 11 8.67 12.03 7.07
N LEU A 12 8.05 11.16 7.86
CA LEU A 12 8.45 10.83 9.22
C LEU A 12 9.34 9.59 9.32
N ILE A 13 9.61 8.90 8.21
CA ILE A 13 10.31 7.61 8.21
C ILE A 13 11.73 7.71 8.81
N HIS A 14 12.36 8.88 8.70
CA HIS A 14 13.69 9.16 9.27
C HIS A 14 13.72 9.09 10.81
N LEU A 15 12.58 9.04 11.48
CA LEU A 15 12.46 8.87 12.93
C LEU A 15 12.50 7.40 13.36
N TYR A 16 12.49 6.45 12.41
CA TYR A 16 12.45 5.01 12.66
C TYR A 16 13.73 4.34 12.19
N ASP A 17 14.26 3.41 12.98
CA ASP A 17 15.37 2.54 12.56
C ASP A 17 14.82 1.38 11.73
N LEU A 18 15.07 1.41 10.43
CA LEU A 18 14.61 0.39 9.50
C LEU A 18 15.50 -0.87 9.47
N SER A 19 16.69 -0.85 10.09
CA SER A 19 17.70 -1.89 9.90
C SER A 19 17.30 -3.29 10.41
N ALA A 20 16.30 -3.38 11.30
CA ALA A 20 15.90 -4.63 11.97
C ALA A 20 14.38 -4.86 11.97
N VAL A 21 13.63 -4.16 11.13
CA VAL A 21 12.15 -4.27 11.09
C VAL A 21 11.66 -4.78 9.74
N ALA A 22 10.55 -5.53 9.76
CA ALA A 22 9.76 -5.72 8.55
C ALA A 22 8.86 -4.50 8.33
N VAL A 23 8.93 -3.92 7.14
CA VAL A 23 8.08 -2.78 6.76
C VAL A 23 6.88 -3.27 5.95
N VAL A 24 5.70 -2.77 6.27
CA VAL A 24 4.49 -2.92 5.45
C VAL A 24 4.09 -1.54 4.92
N VAL A 25 4.25 -1.32 3.63
CA VAL A 25 3.85 -0.05 2.99
C VAL A 25 2.40 -0.12 2.56
N VAL A 26 1.63 0.93 2.86
CA VAL A 26 0.21 1.02 2.53
C VAL A 26 -0.14 2.36 1.90
N ASP A 27 -0.91 2.29 0.83
CA ASP A 27 -1.57 3.39 0.11
C ASP A 27 -2.92 2.83 -0.36
N ILE A 28 -3.87 2.81 0.57
CA ILE A 28 -5.16 2.10 0.37
C ILE A 28 -5.93 2.72 -0.79
N PHE A 29 -5.92 4.04 -0.92
CA PHE A 29 -6.56 4.74 -2.02
C PHE A 29 -5.51 5.48 -2.88
N ARG A 30 -4.82 4.76 -3.83
CA ARG A 30 -5.18 3.41 -4.34
C ARG A 30 -3.95 2.58 -4.72
N ALA A 31 -2.74 3.12 -4.57
CA ALA A 31 -1.55 2.55 -5.18
C ALA A 31 -1.28 1.10 -4.73
N THR A 32 -1.29 0.81 -3.43
CA THR A 32 -1.02 -0.56 -2.96
C THR A 32 -2.17 -1.51 -3.26
N SER A 33 -3.42 -1.05 -3.26
CA SER A 33 -4.57 -1.83 -3.70
C SER A 33 -4.46 -2.20 -5.20
N CYS A 34 -3.98 -1.28 -6.04
CA CYS A 34 -3.69 -1.55 -7.46
C CYS A 34 -2.57 -2.58 -7.63
N MET A 35 -1.45 -2.43 -6.89
CA MET A 35 -0.32 -3.36 -6.97
C MET A 35 -0.72 -4.78 -6.53
N VAL A 36 -1.46 -4.90 -5.44
CA VAL A 36 -2.00 -6.19 -4.95
C VAL A 36 -2.93 -6.82 -6.00
N THR A 37 -3.80 -6.02 -6.62
CA THR A 37 -4.71 -6.49 -7.67
C THR A 37 -3.94 -6.91 -8.92
N ALA A 38 -2.91 -6.16 -9.34
CA ALA A 38 -2.07 -6.52 -10.48
C ALA A 38 -1.38 -7.88 -10.27
N PHE A 39 -0.81 -8.13 -9.09
CA PHE A 39 -0.22 -9.42 -8.76
C PHE A 39 -1.27 -10.54 -8.72
N ALA A 40 -2.43 -10.31 -8.16
CA ALA A 40 -3.53 -11.28 -8.17
C ALA A 40 -4.03 -11.58 -9.58
N SER A 41 -3.88 -10.64 -10.52
CA SER A 41 -4.17 -10.83 -11.96
C SER A 41 -3.00 -11.45 -12.75
N GLY A 42 -1.89 -11.80 -12.06
CA GLY A 42 -0.78 -12.54 -12.64
C GLY A 42 0.38 -11.69 -13.15
N ALA A 43 0.53 -10.44 -12.72
CA ALA A 43 1.74 -9.65 -13.00
C ALA A 43 3.00 -10.39 -12.52
N ALA A 44 4.07 -10.40 -13.33
CA ALA A 44 5.32 -11.08 -13.00
C ALA A 44 6.20 -10.27 -12.05
N GLU A 45 6.25 -8.95 -12.24
CA GLU A 45 6.95 -8.02 -11.34
C GLU A 45 6.38 -6.60 -11.48
N ILE A 46 6.56 -5.80 -10.43
CA ILE A 46 6.21 -4.37 -10.44
C ILE A 46 7.42 -3.57 -9.97
N VAL A 47 7.86 -2.60 -10.77
CA VAL A 47 8.95 -1.68 -10.42
C VAL A 47 8.35 -0.35 -9.98
N PRO A 48 8.36 -0.02 -8.67
CA PRO A 48 7.94 1.29 -8.20
C PRO A 48 9.04 2.32 -8.44
N VAL A 49 8.70 3.43 -9.09
CA VAL A 49 9.63 4.56 -9.31
C VAL A 49 8.98 5.87 -8.88
N GLU A 50 9.80 6.88 -8.59
CA GLU A 50 9.30 8.17 -8.15
C GLU A 50 9.01 9.10 -9.33
N GLU A 51 9.85 9.09 -10.37
CA GLU A 51 9.77 9.99 -11.51
C GLU A 51 8.92 9.42 -12.65
N VAL A 52 8.16 10.30 -13.29
CA VAL A 52 7.33 9.97 -14.46
C VAL A 52 8.21 9.57 -15.65
N GLU A 53 9.27 10.30 -15.86
CA GLU A 53 10.23 10.11 -16.95
C GLU A 53 10.92 8.74 -16.86
N LEU A 54 11.32 8.34 -15.66
CA LEU A 54 11.92 7.01 -15.45
C LEU A 54 10.89 5.90 -15.74
N CYS A 55 9.63 6.09 -15.37
CA CYS A 55 8.57 5.13 -15.69
C CYS A 55 8.37 5.00 -17.22
N GLN A 56 8.45 6.11 -17.96
CA GLN A 56 8.39 6.09 -19.44
C GLN A 56 9.59 5.36 -20.05
N GLU A 57 10.80 5.51 -19.47
CA GLU A 57 11.98 4.76 -19.92
C GLU A 57 11.78 3.24 -19.74
N TYR A 58 11.13 2.79 -18.66
CA TYR A 58 10.74 1.38 -18.50
C TYR A 58 9.77 0.94 -19.58
N GLY A 59 8.82 1.81 -19.99
CA GLY A 59 7.93 1.56 -21.12
C GLY A 59 8.70 1.28 -22.42
N ALA A 60 9.73 2.08 -22.70
CA ALA A 60 10.61 1.86 -23.87
C ALA A 60 11.41 0.54 -23.80
N ARG A 61 11.54 -0.06 -22.60
CA ARG A 61 12.17 -1.36 -22.35
C ARG A 61 11.17 -2.53 -22.38
N GLY A 62 9.90 -2.27 -22.72
CA GLY A 62 8.86 -3.31 -22.85
C GLY A 62 8.05 -3.57 -21.58
N TYR A 63 8.15 -2.75 -20.57
CA TYR A 63 7.25 -2.79 -19.40
C TYR A 63 5.91 -2.14 -19.76
N LEU A 64 4.83 -2.63 -19.19
CA LEU A 64 3.60 -1.85 -19.12
C LEU A 64 3.80 -0.72 -18.10
N THR A 65 3.19 0.42 -18.35
CA THR A 65 3.40 1.61 -17.52
C THR A 65 2.11 2.06 -16.84
N ALA A 66 2.23 2.45 -15.58
CA ALA A 66 1.14 2.97 -14.79
C ALA A 66 1.54 4.26 -14.08
N ALA A 67 0.69 5.26 -14.09
CA ALA A 67 0.99 6.53 -13.45
C ALA A 67 -0.23 7.20 -12.84
N GLU A 68 0.02 7.92 -11.75
CA GLU A 68 -0.94 8.85 -11.13
C GLU A 68 -0.22 10.11 -10.67
N ARG A 69 -0.77 11.27 -11.01
CA ARG A 69 -0.41 12.58 -10.47
C ARG A 69 -1.67 13.37 -10.16
N ASN A 70 -1.88 13.72 -8.88
CA ASN A 70 -3.08 14.45 -8.40
C ASN A 70 -4.41 13.76 -8.74
N GLY A 71 -4.44 12.41 -8.75
CA GLY A 71 -5.62 11.60 -9.09
C GLY A 71 -5.85 11.41 -10.60
N ILE A 72 -4.99 11.95 -11.46
CA ILE A 72 -5.10 11.90 -12.92
C ILE A 72 -3.95 11.07 -13.51
N THR A 73 -4.26 10.29 -14.53
CA THR A 73 -3.26 9.54 -15.29
C THR A 73 -2.63 10.45 -16.36
N PRO A 74 -1.32 10.63 -16.38
CA PRO A 74 -0.64 11.35 -17.44
C PRO A 74 -0.83 10.65 -18.80
N VAL A 75 -0.81 11.42 -19.89
CA VAL A 75 -0.96 10.88 -21.24
C VAL A 75 0.18 9.92 -21.60
N GLY A 76 -0.16 8.82 -22.25
CA GLY A 76 0.82 7.84 -22.76
C GLY A 76 1.13 6.67 -21.81
N PHE A 77 0.41 6.55 -20.69
CA PHE A 77 0.51 5.41 -19.79
C PHE A 77 -0.56 4.35 -20.08
N ASP A 78 -0.21 3.07 -19.85
CA ASP A 78 -1.11 1.93 -20.10
C ASP A 78 -2.23 1.81 -19.08
N PHE A 79 -1.95 2.17 -17.82
CA PHE A 79 -2.87 2.04 -16.69
C PHE A 79 -2.95 3.33 -15.88
N ASP A 80 -4.12 3.54 -15.34
CA ASP A 80 -4.40 4.52 -14.29
C ASP A 80 -4.17 3.91 -12.89
N ASN A 81 -4.60 4.63 -11.86
CA ASN A 81 -4.51 4.18 -10.46
C ASN A 81 -5.85 3.59 -9.97
N SER A 82 -6.58 2.85 -10.82
CA SER A 82 -7.77 2.08 -10.44
C SER A 82 -7.48 0.59 -10.38
N PRO A 83 -7.84 -0.13 -9.30
CA PRO A 83 -7.68 -1.59 -9.23
C PRO A 83 -8.35 -2.31 -10.40
N PHE A 84 -9.46 -1.79 -10.92
CA PHE A 84 -10.20 -2.40 -12.03
C PHE A 84 -9.40 -2.39 -13.34
N SER A 85 -8.50 -1.44 -13.54
CA SER A 85 -7.66 -1.36 -14.73
C SER A 85 -6.65 -2.51 -14.82
N TYR A 86 -6.34 -3.14 -13.69
CA TYR A 86 -5.40 -4.28 -13.62
C TYR A 86 -6.08 -5.65 -13.71
N GLN A 87 -7.41 -5.71 -13.79
CA GLN A 87 -8.17 -6.96 -13.94
C GLN A 87 -8.37 -7.33 -15.43
N VAL A 88 -7.31 -7.26 -16.22
CA VAL A 88 -7.33 -7.51 -17.67
C VAL A 88 -6.23 -8.49 -18.08
N GLU A 89 -6.47 -9.26 -19.15
CA GLU A 89 -5.57 -10.33 -19.60
C GLU A 89 -4.14 -9.84 -19.89
N LYS A 90 -3.96 -8.60 -20.37
CA LYS A 90 -2.63 -8.04 -20.65
C LYS A 90 -1.72 -7.92 -19.42
N VAL A 91 -2.25 -8.01 -18.20
CA VAL A 91 -1.47 -7.98 -16.93
C VAL A 91 -0.78 -9.31 -16.68
N LYS A 92 -1.33 -10.41 -17.17
CA LYS A 92 -0.81 -11.76 -16.92
C LYS A 92 0.58 -11.96 -17.50
N GLY A 93 1.54 -12.27 -16.65
CA GLY A 93 2.96 -12.40 -17.00
C GLY A 93 3.66 -11.09 -17.31
N ALA A 94 2.97 -9.95 -17.23
CA ALA A 94 3.54 -8.66 -17.54
C ALA A 94 4.49 -8.16 -16.43
N LYS A 95 5.51 -7.41 -16.87
CA LYS A 95 6.31 -6.54 -16.02
C LYS A 95 5.72 -5.14 -16.08
N ILE A 96 5.49 -4.53 -14.93
CA ILE A 96 4.81 -3.22 -14.83
C ILE A 96 5.74 -2.24 -14.13
N CYS A 97 5.90 -1.03 -14.68
CA CYS A 97 6.50 0.08 -13.96
C CYS A 97 5.41 1.01 -13.46
N VAL A 98 5.46 1.37 -12.18
CA VAL A 98 4.43 2.19 -11.54
C VAL A 98 5.05 3.43 -10.92
N THR A 99 4.43 4.59 -11.15
CA THR A 99 4.78 5.84 -10.48
C THR A 99 3.53 6.53 -9.95
N THR A 100 3.50 6.78 -8.63
CA THR A 100 2.39 7.48 -7.97
C THR A 100 2.91 8.61 -7.08
N THR A 101 2.02 9.49 -6.68
CA THR A 101 2.39 10.66 -5.87
C THR A 101 2.95 10.27 -4.50
N ASN A 102 2.45 9.21 -3.86
CA ASN A 102 2.79 8.87 -2.48
C ASN A 102 3.23 7.40 -2.30
N GLY A 103 2.50 6.43 -2.86
CA GLY A 103 2.74 5.01 -2.61
C GLY A 103 4.12 4.54 -3.07
N THR A 104 4.58 4.93 -4.27
CA THR A 104 5.91 4.56 -4.77
C THR A 104 7.04 5.23 -3.96
N VAL A 105 6.85 6.46 -3.51
CA VAL A 105 7.76 7.16 -2.61
C VAL A 105 7.90 6.42 -1.28
N ALA A 106 6.78 5.99 -0.70
CA ALA A 106 6.79 5.23 0.55
C ALA A 106 7.56 3.90 0.42
N ILE A 107 7.37 3.18 -0.70
CA ILE A 107 8.11 1.93 -0.98
C ILE A 107 9.60 2.21 -1.11
N ARG A 108 10.00 3.22 -1.91
CA ARG A 108 11.41 3.55 -2.14
C ARG A 108 12.13 4.00 -0.86
N ARG A 109 11.49 4.84 -0.06
CA ARG A 109 12.04 5.29 1.24
C ARG A 109 12.16 4.16 2.26
N SER A 110 11.40 3.08 2.09
CA SER A 110 11.46 1.89 2.96
C SER A 110 12.51 0.87 2.52
N SER A 111 13.17 1.05 1.37
CA SER A 111 13.99 0.03 0.69
C SER A 111 15.21 -0.47 1.48
N THR A 112 15.64 0.24 2.52
CA THR A 112 16.75 -0.17 3.39
C THR A 112 16.35 -1.19 4.45
N ALA A 113 15.04 -1.44 4.64
CA ALA A 113 14.58 -2.45 5.57
C ALA A 113 14.85 -3.87 5.03
N PRO A 114 15.14 -4.86 5.91
CA PRO A 114 15.43 -6.25 5.51
C PRO A 114 14.25 -6.96 4.83
N ALA A 115 13.02 -6.49 5.08
CA ALA A 115 11.82 -6.95 4.39
C ALA A 115 10.86 -5.76 4.19
N VAL A 116 10.40 -5.56 2.95
CA VAL A 116 9.39 -4.54 2.61
C VAL A 116 8.25 -5.22 1.88
N TYR A 117 7.09 -5.25 2.48
CA TYR A 117 5.86 -5.81 1.91
C TYR A 117 4.91 -4.69 1.46
N VAL A 118 4.09 -4.97 0.46
CA VAL A 118 3.01 -4.09 0.03
C VAL A 118 1.69 -4.65 0.53
N GLY A 119 1.02 -3.84 1.39
CA GLY A 119 -0.24 -4.19 2.05
C GLY A 119 -1.43 -3.39 1.54
N ALA A 120 -2.58 -4.07 1.52
CA ALA A 120 -3.92 -3.51 1.32
C ALA A 120 -4.92 -4.34 2.14
N PHE A 121 -6.13 -3.84 2.39
CA PHE A 121 -7.19 -4.67 3.00
C PHE A 121 -7.40 -5.95 2.18
N LEU A 122 -7.21 -5.86 0.86
CA LEU A 122 -7.34 -6.96 -0.09
C LEU A 122 -6.44 -8.18 0.19
N ASN A 123 -5.34 -8.03 0.96
CA ASN A 123 -4.42 -9.12 1.30
C ASN A 123 -3.96 -9.12 2.78
N ILE A 124 -4.73 -8.48 3.67
CA ILE A 124 -4.31 -8.22 5.04
C ILE A 124 -3.95 -9.49 5.84
N SER A 125 -4.72 -10.57 5.72
CA SER A 125 -4.42 -11.84 6.40
C SER A 125 -3.12 -12.46 5.89
N ARG A 126 -2.76 -12.28 4.62
CA ARG A 126 -1.48 -12.76 4.08
C ARG A 126 -0.31 -11.94 4.62
N ILE A 127 -0.48 -10.62 4.76
CA ILE A 127 0.49 -9.74 5.43
C ILE A 127 0.65 -10.15 6.91
N ALA A 128 -0.47 -10.32 7.64
CA ALA A 128 -0.43 -10.74 9.04
C ALA A 128 0.30 -12.08 9.22
N SER A 129 0.06 -13.06 8.34
CA SER A 129 0.77 -14.35 8.37
C SER A 129 2.27 -14.18 8.17
N ALA A 130 2.70 -13.37 7.21
CA ALA A 130 4.12 -13.09 6.97
C ALA A 130 4.80 -12.42 8.18
N LEU A 131 4.10 -11.49 8.85
CA LEU A 131 4.63 -10.86 10.07
C LEU A 131 4.67 -11.81 11.27
N LYS A 132 3.74 -12.77 11.39
CA LYS A 132 3.82 -13.82 12.43
C LYS A 132 5.05 -14.69 12.25
N GLU A 133 5.42 -15.02 11.01
CA GLU A 133 6.62 -15.77 10.67
C GLU A 133 7.91 -14.93 10.80
N TRP A 134 7.81 -13.61 10.70
CA TRP A 134 8.96 -12.69 10.83
C TRP A 134 9.49 -12.69 12.27
N ASN A 135 10.81 -12.87 12.42
CA ASN A 135 11.45 -12.89 13.75
C ASN A 135 12.01 -11.51 14.13
N GLY A 136 11.14 -10.53 14.28
CA GLY A 136 11.54 -9.17 14.62
C GLY A 136 10.34 -8.22 14.72
N ASN A 137 10.62 -6.95 14.96
CA ASN A 137 9.62 -5.90 15.00
C ASN A 137 9.07 -5.58 13.60
N ALA A 138 7.95 -4.90 13.56
CA ALA A 138 7.31 -4.46 12.33
C ALA A 138 7.02 -2.95 12.37
N LEU A 139 7.02 -2.32 11.18
CA LEU A 139 6.63 -0.94 10.99
C LEU A 139 5.61 -0.86 9.83
N VAL A 140 4.44 -0.31 10.09
CA VAL A 140 3.51 0.05 9.00
C VAL A 140 3.82 1.47 8.54
N VAL A 141 4.12 1.64 7.26
CA VAL A 141 4.38 2.95 6.64
C VAL A 141 3.17 3.35 5.81
N CYS A 142 2.39 4.28 6.33
CA CYS A 142 1.27 4.90 5.65
C CYS A 142 1.79 5.90 4.61
N ALA A 143 1.35 5.78 3.35
CA ALA A 143 1.76 6.69 2.28
C ALA A 143 1.23 8.11 2.49
N GLY A 144 0.05 8.22 3.10
CA GLY A 144 -0.56 9.52 3.36
C GLY A 144 -0.79 10.33 2.08
N TRP A 145 -0.93 11.64 2.22
CA TRP A 145 -1.02 12.53 1.08
C TRP A 145 -0.30 13.86 1.32
N LYS A 146 0.71 14.15 0.50
CA LYS A 146 1.52 15.38 0.60
C LYS A 146 2.04 15.61 2.03
N GLY A 147 2.64 14.58 2.63
CA GLY A 147 3.20 14.61 3.97
C GLY A 147 2.17 14.53 5.12
N LYS A 148 0.87 14.47 4.82
CA LYS A 148 -0.20 14.38 5.83
C LYS A 148 -0.75 12.96 5.93
N PRO A 149 -1.15 12.50 7.14
CA PRO A 149 -1.80 11.22 7.32
C PRO A 149 -3.13 11.12 6.54
N ASN A 150 -3.43 9.92 6.04
CA ASN A 150 -4.72 9.53 5.50
C ASN A 150 -5.45 8.62 6.49
N LEU A 151 -6.77 8.75 6.55
CA LEU A 151 -7.58 7.95 7.47
C LEU A 151 -7.59 6.47 7.07
N GLU A 152 -7.75 6.16 5.80
CA GLU A 152 -7.80 4.79 5.28
C GLU A 152 -6.52 4.00 5.51
N ASP A 153 -5.34 4.62 5.33
CA ASP A 153 -4.04 4.01 5.61
C ASP A 153 -3.89 3.75 7.13
N THR A 154 -4.33 4.71 7.95
CA THR A 154 -4.34 4.58 9.41
C THR A 154 -5.27 3.45 9.87
N LEU A 155 -6.46 3.31 9.24
CA LEU A 155 -7.40 2.22 9.53
C LEU A 155 -6.83 0.85 9.14
N PHE A 156 -6.13 0.76 8.01
CA PHE A 156 -5.43 -0.47 7.66
C PHE A 156 -4.36 -0.83 8.70
N ALA A 157 -3.54 0.15 9.12
CA ALA A 157 -2.54 -0.08 10.17
C ALA A 157 -3.18 -0.61 11.46
N GLY A 158 -4.31 -0.02 11.86
CA GLY A 158 -5.08 -0.48 13.01
C GLY A 158 -5.65 -1.89 12.84
N ALA A 159 -6.18 -2.22 11.67
CA ALA A 159 -6.68 -3.55 11.34
C ALA A 159 -5.58 -4.62 11.40
N LEU A 160 -4.39 -4.28 10.89
CA LEU A 160 -3.25 -5.19 10.92
C LEU A 160 -2.76 -5.41 12.35
N ILE A 161 -2.71 -4.37 13.20
CA ILE A 161 -2.39 -4.50 14.63
C ILE A 161 -3.40 -5.41 15.32
N ASP A 162 -4.68 -5.25 15.05
CA ASP A 162 -5.75 -6.09 15.61
C ASP A 162 -5.56 -7.56 15.23
N ALA A 163 -5.27 -7.84 13.95
CA ALA A 163 -4.99 -9.19 13.44
C ALA A 163 -3.70 -9.82 14.02
N LEU A 164 -2.82 -9.01 14.61
CA LEU A 164 -1.55 -9.44 15.22
C LEU A 164 -1.60 -9.45 16.77
N THR A 165 -2.79 -9.21 17.35
CA THR A 165 -2.98 -9.27 18.81
C THR A 165 -2.52 -10.61 19.37
N GLY A 166 -1.72 -10.58 20.45
CA GLY A 166 -1.11 -11.75 21.05
C GLY A 166 0.29 -12.11 20.50
N GLU A 167 0.65 -11.65 19.30
CA GLU A 167 1.98 -11.83 18.71
C GLU A 167 2.84 -10.55 18.79
N TYR A 168 2.21 -9.40 18.65
CA TYR A 168 2.83 -8.09 18.67
C TYR A 168 2.23 -7.20 19.76
N GLU A 169 3.09 -6.39 20.39
CA GLU A 169 2.70 -5.29 21.26
C GLU A 169 2.71 -3.98 20.46
N VAL A 170 1.77 -3.11 20.77
CA VAL A 170 1.74 -1.74 20.26
C VAL A 170 2.96 -0.98 20.80
N ALA A 171 3.78 -0.41 19.93
CA ALA A 171 5.07 0.15 20.32
C ALA A 171 5.00 1.64 20.71
N ASP A 172 4.14 2.42 20.04
CA ASP A 172 4.04 3.86 20.21
C ASP A 172 2.59 4.39 20.17
N ASP A 173 2.43 5.70 20.38
CA ASP A 173 1.11 6.36 20.37
C ASP A 173 0.47 6.39 18.99
N ALA A 174 1.24 6.44 17.89
CA ALA A 174 0.69 6.41 16.53
C ALA A 174 0.05 5.05 16.24
N ALA A 175 0.72 3.95 16.63
CA ALA A 175 0.18 2.60 16.52
C ALA A 175 -1.07 2.42 17.43
N LEU A 176 -1.04 2.96 18.66
CA LEU A 176 -2.18 2.92 19.56
C LEU A 176 -3.38 3.71 19.01
N MET A 177 -3.15 4.89 18.45
CA MET A 177 -4.20 5.69 17.80
C MET A 177 -4.80 4.95 16.60
N ALA A 178 -3.97 4.36 15.75
CA ALA A 178 -4.43 3.58 14.59
C ALA A 178 -5.31 2.40 15.02
N TRP A 179 -4.87 1.63 16.01
CA TRP A 179 -5.63 0.49 16.53
C TRP A 179 -6.97 0.91 17.17
N LYS A 180 -6.96 1.94 18.01
CA LYS A 180 -8.20 2.47 18.60
C LYS A 180 -9.16 3.00 17.55
N GLN A 181 -8.65 3.71 16.52
CA GLN A 181 -9.48 4.24 15.45
C GLN A 181 -10.11 3.10 14.63
N TYR A 182 -9.35 2.04 14.33
CA TYR A 182 -9.89 0.86 13.66
C TYR A 182 -10.98 0.18 14.50
N ASN A 183 -10.78 -0.01 15.81
CA ASN A 183 -11.78 -0.65 16.68
C ASN A 183 -13.12 0.09 16.68
N VAL A 184 -13.11 1.41 16.54
CA VAL A 184 -14.35 2.19 16.40
C VAL A 184 -14.98 2.03 15.02
N ALA A 185 -14.16 1.88 13.98
CA ALA A 185 -14.58 1.86 12.57
C ALA A 185 -14.84 0.46 12.00
N SER A 186 -14.42 -0.60 12.71
CA SER A 186 -14.31 -1.98 12.17
C SER A 186 -15.61 -2.56 11.62
N ASN A 187 -16.78 -2.14 12.14
CA ASN A 187 -18.07 -2.63 11.68
C ASN A 187 -18.51 -2.05 10.33
N ASP A 188 -18.01 -0.85 9.95
CA ASP A 188 -18.35 -0.19 8.69
C ASP A 188 -17.26 0.82 8.29
N LEU A 189 -16.21 0.31 7.64
CA LEU A 189 -15.11 1.14 7.16
C LEU A 189 -15.55 2.15 6.11
N LEU A 190 -16.53 1.81 5.26
CA LEU A 190 -17.01 2.72 4.22
C LEU A 190 -17.65 3.97 4.84
N THR A 191 -18.49 3.79 5.86
CA THR A 191 -19.04 4.92 6.61
C THR A 191 -17.96 5.68 7.38
N ALA A 192 -16.99 5.00 7.95
CA ALA A 192 -15.89 5.63 8.69
C ALA A 192 -15.06 6.58 7.82
N VAL A 193 -14.75 6.20 6.57
CA VAL A 193 -13.96 7.04 5.65
C VAL A 193 -14.77 8.07 4.89
N LYS A 194 -16.10 8.01 4.90
CA LYS A 194 -17.01 8.77 4.05
C LYS A 194 -16.73 10.28 4.01
N ASN A 195 -16.33 10.85 5.15
CA ASN A 195 -16.08 12.28 5.28
C ASN A 195 -14.58 12.61 5.31
N SER A 196 -13.70 11.65 5.01
CA SER A 196 -12.27 11.93 4.94
C SER A 196 -11.94 12.89 3.80
N SER A 197 -10.89 13.67 3.97
CA SER A 197 -10.45 14.62 2.94
C SER A 197 -10.06 13.92 1.65
N HIS A 198 -9.52 12.70 1.75
CA HIS A 198 -9.13 11.90 0.59
C HIS A 198 -10.35 11.37 -0.17
N VAL A 199 -11.32 10.77 0.54
CA VAL A 199 -12.56 10.30 -0.09
C VAL A 199 -13.31 11.45 -0.77
N ASN A 200 -13.46 12.60 -0.12
CA ASN A 200 -14.10 13.77 -0.73
C ASN A 200 -13.42 14.20 -2.04
N ARG A 201 -12.08 14.12 -2.11
CA ARG A 201 -11.34 14.40 -3.35
C ARG A 201 -11.60 13.34 -4.42
N LEU A 202 -11.61 12.04 -4.06
CA LEU A 202 -11.83 10.94 -4.99
C LEU A 202 -13.27 10.94 -5.55
N LEU A 203 -14.27 11.25 -4.72
CA LEU A 203 -15.66 11.41 -5.15
C LEU A 203 -15.80 12.52 -6.21
N GLY A 204 -15.04 13.61 -6.09
CA GLY A 204 -14.97 14.65 -7.12
C GLY A 204 -14.42 14.18 -8.47
N LEU A 205 -13.79 13.00 -8.53
CA LEU A 205 -13.25 12.35 -9.74
C LEU A 205 -14.15 11.20 -10.25
N GLY A 206 -15.28 10.89 -9.60
CA GLY A 206 -16.23 9.86 -10.03
C GLY A 206 -15.73 8.42 -9.84
N ILE A 207 -14.93 8.16 -8.79
CA ILE A 207 -14.27 6.86 -8.54
C ILE A 207 -14.77 6.16 -7.27
N GLU A 208 -16.07 6.27 -6.97
CA GLU A 208 -16.71 5.66 -5.78
C GLU A 208 -16.53 4.14 -5.72
N LYS A 209 -16.53 3.45 -6.87
CA LYS A 209 -16.37 2.00 -6.94
C LYS A 209 -15.01 1.54 -6.44
N ASP A 210 -13.97 2.32 -6.69
CA ASP A 210 -12.60 2.01 -6.24
C ASP A 210 -12.52 2.05 -4.71
N ILE A 211 -13.21 3.02 -4.09
CA ILE A 211 -13.23 3.17 -2.62
C ILE A 211 -13.80 1.91 -1.97
N ALA A 212 -14.96 1.47 -2.42
CA ALA A 212 -15.60 0.26 -1.86
C ALA A 212 -14.72 -0.98 -2.08
N PHE A 213 -14.17 -1.15 -3.28
CA PHE A 213 -13.28 -2.27 -3.62
C PHE A 213 -12.02 -2.30 -2.75
N CYS A 214 -11.35 -1.17 -2.55
CA CYS A 214 -10.11 -1.09 -1.77
C CYS A 214 -10.32 -1.37 -0.26
N LEU A 215 -11.55 -1.31 0.23
CA LEU A 215 -11.90 -1.63 1.62
C LEU A 215 -12.35 -3.10 1.82
N GLU A 216 -12.41 -3.91 0.75
CA GLU A 216 -12.70 -5.33 0.88
C GLU A 216 -11.55 -6.08 1.57
N PHE A 217 -11.88 -6.97 2.50
CA PHE A 217 -10.89 -7.80 3.20
C PHE A 217 -10.59 -9.08 2.42
N ASP A 218 -9.29 -9.42 2.34
CA ASP A 218 -8.80 -10.75 1.93
C ASP A 218 -9.37 -11.27 0.60
N ARG A 219 -9.59 -10.34 -0.33
CA ARG A 219 -9.99 -10.74 -1.69
C ARG A 219 -8.90 -11.55 -2.39
N TYR A 220 -7.64 -11.37 -2.00
CA TYR A 220 -6.47 -11.98 -2.61
C TYR A 220 -5.50 -12.51 -1.55
N SER A 221 -4.82 -13.63 -1.87
CA SER A 221 -3.82 -14.27 -1.01
C SER A 221 -2.37 -14.00 -1.45
N VAL A 222 -2.13 -12.93 -2.20
CA VAL A 222 -0.80 -12.57 -2.71
C VAL A 222 0.00 -11.78 -1.68
N LEU A 223 1.34 -11.98 -1.69
CA LEU A 223 2.28 -11.26 -0.84
C LEU A 223 3.37 -10.58 -1.67
N PRO A 224 3.15 -9.35 -2.13
CA PRO A 224 4.18 -8.60 -2.82
C PRO A 224 5.27 -8.17 -1.84
N LYS A 225 6.53 -8.47 -2.20
CA LYS A 225 7.73 -8.09 -1.43
C LYS A 225 8.72 -7.38 -2.34
N LEU A 226 9.38 -6.36 -1.82
CA LEU A 226 10.46 -5.68 -2.53
C LEU A 226 11.72 -6.53 -2.52
N GLU A 227 12.25 -6.85 -3.70
CA GLU A 227 13.49 -7.56 -3.94
C GLU A 227 14.35 -6.75 -4.90
N GLY A 228 15.40 -6.12 -4.39
CA GLY A 228 16.14 -5.10 -5.13
C GLY A 228 15.25 -3.91 -5.49
N ASP A 229 15.09 -3.64 -6.78
CA ASP A 229 14.28 -2.51 -7.26
C ASP A 229 12.84 -2.88 -7.64
N ALA A 230 12.47 -4.16 -7.57
CA ALA A 230 11.17 -4.64 -8.02
C ALA A 230 10.41 -5.38 -6.91
N LEU A 231 9.09 -5.23 -6.92
CA LEU A 231 8.18 -6.07 -6.15
C LEU A 231 8.00 -7.41 -6.87
N ARG A 232 8.03 -8.51 -6.11
CA ARG A 232 7.72 -9.87 -6.57
C ARG A 232 6.86 -10.59 -5.55
N LEU A 233 6.20 -11.67 -5.97
CA LEU A 233 5.46 -12.55 -5.05
C LEU A 233 6.42 -13.49 -4.30
N VAL A 234 6.15 -13.67 -3.00
CA VAL A 234 6.83 -14.61 -2.11
C VAL A 234 5.82 -15.50 -1.40
#